data_225d22d4b62362d5f480f9a44049b84a
#
_entry.id   225d22d4b62362d5f480f9a44049b84a
#
_cell.length_a   1.000
_cell.length_b   1.000
_cell.length_c   1.000
_cell.angle_alpha   90.00
_cell.angle_beta   90.00
_cell.angle_gamma   90.00
#
_symmetry.space_group_name_H-M   'P 1'
#
loop_
_entity.id
_entity.type
_entity.pdbx_description
1 polymer ?
#
loop_
_entity_poly.entity_id
_entity_poly.type
_entity_poly.pdbx_seq_one_letter_code
_entity_poly.pdbx_strand_id
1 'polypeptide(L)'
;IDLLDTIRPQYIVLKPTLHGAFTGAGEWISLAKERGIGYWTTSALESNVGLNAIAQWCAAIDENTTLPQGLGTGQLFVENFDKAPLHIERDCLWYGSKEQRAFLHEIEDFKAKWQTPSPTLEVHTSGSTGEPKMLEVEKVRMWDSALTTIQTLGLQEGNTALLCMPLRYIAGQMMLVRSFAGQLQLIAVAPTSHPYASLHEAPDFAALTPMQVFETLKVPHERSLLRRTLCIIIGGGVISPALEKELATFPHPVYSTYGMTETLSHIALRRLNGAQASDAYTPLTGVEVSLSDSGTLCIYAPHVNSQRLETNDMAELLPNGDFRILGRRDNVICSGGIKLQIEQIEQKLSSLNVPLQITSLPHDSLGEAVTLLYEGEKNDSEALKELCRTLLDKYEVPRYVICVEKLPLTETGKPARAEAKMIAKKLFKK
;
A
#
# COMPACT_ATOMS: atom_id res chain seq x y z
N ILE A 1 8.05 -0.87 -54.06
CA ILE A 1 8.21 -2.33 -54.20
C ILE A 1 9.51 -2.60 -54.96
N ASP A 2 9.67 -1.99 -56.12
CA ASP A 2 10.87 -2.22 -56.96
C ASP A 2 12.21 -1.87 -56.28
N LEU A 3 12.18 -0.92 -55.33
CA LEU A 3 13.41 -0.49 -54.63
C LEU A 3 13.99 -1.61 -53.73
N LEU A 4 13.11 -2.26 -52.94
CA LEU A 4 13.52 -3.35 -52.03
C LEU A 4 14.00 -4.57 -52.86
N ASP A 5 13.37 -4.88 -53.95
CA ASP A 5 13.72 -5.99 -54.84
C ASP A 5 15.05 -5.73 -55.58
N THR A 6 15.35 -4.45 -55.88
CA THR A 6 16.57 -4.03 -56.54
C THR A 6 17.76 -3.98 -55.59
N ILE A 7 17.62 -3.36 -54.41
CA ILE A 7 18.73 -3.14 -53.46
C ILE A 7 18.95 -4.38 -52.58
N ARG A 8 17.92 -5.11 -52.22
CA ARG A 8 17.94 -6.29 -51.33
C ARG A 8 18.75 -6.06 -50.05
N PRO A 9 18.44 -5.01 -49.27
CA PRO A 9 19.16 -4.73 -48.04
C PRO A 9 18.88 -5.79 -46.98
N GLN A 10 19.77 -5.98 -46.01
CA GLN A 10 19.54 -6.82 -44.84
C GLN A 10 18.55 -6.17 -43.88
N TYR A 11 18.57 -4.84 -43.76
CA TYR A 11 17.72 -4.05 -42.91
C TYR A 11 17.31 -2.75 -43.61
N ILE A 12 16.10 -2.27 -43.27
CA ILE A 12 15.67 -0.91 -43.58
C ILE A 12 15.54 -0.09 -42.29
N VAL A 13 15.89 1.20 -42.37
CA VAL A 13 15.77 2.13 -41.26
C VAL A 13 14.59 3.05 -41.54
N LEU A 14 13.62 3.08 -40.63
CA LEU A 14 12.38 3.83 -40.80
C LEU A 14 12.32 4.99 -39.80
N LYS A 15 11.89 6.15 -40.29
CA LYS A 15 11.57 7.33 -39.50
C LYS A 15 10.10 7.66 -39.74
N PRO A 16 9.16 7.24 -38.86
CA PRO A 16 7.72 7.34 -39.12
C PRO A 16 7.27 8.73 -39.54
N THR A 17 7.78 9.78 -38.90
CA THR A 17 7.48 11.18 -39.25
C THR A 17 7.87 11.60 -40.67
N LEU A 18 8.78 10.88 -41.32
CA LEU A 18 9.27 11.15 -42.66
C LEU A 18 8.70 10.20 -43.73
N HIS A 19 8.08 9.09 -43.33
CA HIS A 19 7.65 8.00 -44.20
C HIS A 19 6.12 7.80 -44.20
N GLY A 20 5.34 8.88 -44.12
CA GLY A 20 3.89 8.79 -44.14
C GLY A 20 3.24 8.41 -42.81
N ALA A 21 3.84 8.85 -41.71
CA ALA A 21 3.45 8.56 -40.32
C ALA A 21 3.49 7.05 -40.02
N PHE A 22 2.68 6.60 -39.07
CA PHE A 22 2.65 5.18 -38.65
C PHE A 22 2.09 4.26 -39.75
N THR A 23 1.11 4.74 -40.54
CA THR A 23 0.54 3.96 -41.63
C THR A 23 1.58 3.68 -42.72
N GLY A 24 2.28 4.70 -43.20
CA GLY A 24 3.30 4.53 -44.23
C GLY A 24 4.51 3.71 -43.75
N ALA A 25 4.94 3.93 -42.54
CA ALA A 25 6.00 3.10 -41.95
C ALA A 25 5.56 1.64 -41.78
N GLY A 26 4.31 1.38 -41.39
CA GLY A 26 3.72 0.04 -41.31
C GLY A 26 3.67 -0.69 -42.69
N GLU A 27 3.35 0.02 -43.76
CA GLU A 27 3.40 -0.52 -45.14
C GLU A 27 4.83 -0.96 -45.53
N TRP A 28 5.86 -0.14 -45.19
CA TRP A 28 7.25 -0.50 -45.41
C TRP A 28 7.68 -1.74 -44.63
N ILE A 29 7.21 -1.84 -43.38
CA ILE A 29 7.49 -3.02 -42.52
C ILE A 29 6.87 -4.27 -43.11
N SER A 30 5.64 -4.20 -43.61
CA SER A 30 4.96 -5.34 -44.23
C SER A 30 5.70 -5.80 -45.48
N LEU A 31 6.08 -4.86 -46.38
CA LEU A 31 6.85 -5.16 -47.58
C LEU A 31 8.25 -5.73 -47.27
N ALA A 32 8.89 -5.28 -46.23
CA ALA A 32 10.18 -5.80 -45.79
C ALA A 32 10.04 -7.22 -45.23
N LYS A 33 9.07 -7.47 -44.36
CA LYS A 33 8.78 -8.81 -43.80
C LYS A 33 8.49 -9.85 -44.87
N GLU A 34 7.71 -9.50 -45.92
CA GLU A 34 7.45 -10.37 -47.07
C GLU A 34 8.72 -10.82 -47.80
N ARG A 35 9.81 -10.04 -47.71
CA ARG A 35 11.11 -10.28 -48.39
C ARG A 35 12.19 -10.78 -47.46
N GLY A 36 11.87 -11.06 -46.21
CA GLY A 36 12.87 -11.47 -45.21
C GLY A 36 13.87 -10.36 -44.85
N ILE A 37 13.48 -9.08 -45.10
CA ILE A 37 14.31 -7.90 -44.77
C ILE A 37 13.95 -7.46 -43.35
N GLY A 38 14.96 -7.28 -42.50
CA GLY A 38 14.78 -6.71 -41.16
C GLY A 38 14.42 -5.21 -41.22
N TYR A 39 13.90 -4.69 -40.14
CA TYR A 39 13.64 -3.26 -40.03
C TYR A 39 14.06 -2.73 -38.67
N TRP A 40 14.37 -1.44 -38.66
CA TRP A 40 14.78 -0.71 -37.47
C TRP A 40 14.10 0.66 -37.48
N THR A 41 13.40 0.97 -36.41
CA THR A 41 12.74 2.27 -36.25
C THR A 41 13.66 3.24 -35.54
N THR A 42 13.71 4.46 -36.04
CA THR A 42 14.44 5.56 -35.40
C THR A 42 13.60 6.83 -35.41
N SER A 43 13.81 7.69 -34.43
CA SER A 43 13.22 9.03 -34.44
C SER A 43 13.96 9.95 -35.43
N ALA A 44 13.31 11.00 -35.91
CA ALA A 44 13.95 12.11 -36.59
C ALA A 44 14.43 13.14 -35.53
N LEU A 45 13.82 14.33 -35.47
CA LEU A 45 14.13 15.36 -34.49
C LEU A 45 12.84 15.74 -33.72
N GLU A 46 12.18 14.73 -33.22
CA GLU A 46 10.95 14.92 -32.48
C GLU A 46 11.23 15.40 -31.06
N SER A 47 10.31 16.23 -30.54
CA SER A 47 10.23 16.51 -29.10
C SER A 47 9.85 15.21 -28.32
N ASN A 48 9.93 15.26 -26.98
CA ASN A 48 9.53 14.12 -26.17
C ASN A 48 8.04 13.70 -26.37
N VAL A 49 7.17 14.57 -26.85
CA VAL A 49 5.78 14.24 -27.20
C VAL A 49 5.74 13.35 -28.47
N GLY A 50 6.41 13.75 -29.54
CA GLY A 50 6.50 12.95 -30.76
C GLY A 50 7.26 11.66 -30.54
N LEU A 51 8.34 11.71 -29.78
CA LEU A 51 9.13 10.54 -29.39
C LEU A 51 8.28 9.52 -28.60
N ASN A 52 7.41 9.99 -27.69
CA ASN A 52 6.48 9.14 -26.96
C ASN A 52 5.52 8.40 -27.90
N ALA A 53 4.96 9.08 -28.90
CA ALA A 53 4.06 8.45 -29.88
C ALA A 53 4.79 7.35 -30.68
N ILE A 54 6.04 7.62 -31.14
CA ILE A 54 6.84 6.63 -31.86
C ILE A 54 7.20 5.45 -30.97
N ALA A 55 7.58 5.68 -29.70
CA ALA A 55 7.92 4.62 -28.76
C ALA A 55 6.74 3.67 -28.51
N GLN A 56 5.53 4.21 -28.29
CA GLN A 56 4.31 3.42 -28.10
C GLN A 56 3.97 2.61 -29.35
N TRP A 57 4.10 3.22 -30.53
CA TRP A 57 3.87 2.53 -31.80
C TRP A 57 4.88 1.39 -32.01
N CYS A 58 6.17 1.61 -31.72
CA CYS A 58 7.20 0.55 -31.79
C CYS A 58 6.86 -0.63 -30.86
N ALA A 59 6.45 -0.35 -29.63
CA ALA A 59 6.05 -1.39 -28.68
C ALA A 59 4.81 -2.18 -29.16
N ALA A 60 3.86 -1.52 -29.84
CA ALA A 60 2.64 -2.18 -30.33
C ALA A 60 2.87 -3.06 -31.57
N ILE A 61 3.87 -2.77 -32.40
CA ILE A 61 4.08 -3.52 -33.67
C ILE A 61 5.04 -4.70 -33.52
N ASP A 62 5.77 -4.78 -32.42
CA ASP A 62 6.86 -5.75 -32.26
C ASP A 62 7.08 -6.17 -30.80
N GLU A 63 6.13 -6.92 -30.27
CA GLU A 63 6.14 -7.39 -28.89
C GLU A 63 7.32 -8.32 -28.54
N ASN A 64 7.99 -8.88 -29.55
CA ASN A 64 9.04 -9.89 -29.38
C ASN A 64 10.42 -9.50 -29.94
N THR A 65 10.61 -8.25 -30.36
CA THR A 65 11.91 -7.85 -30.91
C THR A 65 12.93 -7.60 -29.80
N THR A 66 14.10 -8.24 -29.93
CA THR A 66 15.28 -7.97 -29.09
C THR A 66 16.17 -6.89 -29.66
N LEU A 67 15.83 -6.35 -30.84
CA LEU A 67 16.63 -5.33 -31.51
C LEU A 67 16.36 -3.94 -30.93
N PRO A 68 17.39 -3.25 -30.39
CA PRO A 68 17.22 -1.90 -29.86
C PRO A 68 16.76 -0.92 -30.93
N GLN A 69 15.78 -0.07 -30.62
CA GLN A 69 15.26 0.94 -31.53
C GLN A 69 16.01 2.28 -31.35
N GLY A 70 16.15 3.06 -32.41
CA GLY A 70 16.94 4.30 -32.42
C GLY A 70 16.17 5.53 -31.93
N LEU A 71 15.68 5.54 -30.69
CA LEU A 71 14.77 6.56 -30.16
C LEU A 71 15.43 7.61 -29.25
N GLY A 72 16.71 7.89 -29.43
CA GLY A 72 17.52 8.73 -28.55
C GLY A 72 17.50 10.24 -28.82
N THR A 73 16.80 10.74 -29.84
CA THR A 73 16.90 12.15 -30.29
C THR A 73 16.35 13.19 -29.31
N GLY A 74 15.54 12.79 -28.31
CA GLY A 74 15.03 13.71 -27.29
C GLY A 74 16.11 14.41 -26.47
N GLN A 75 17.34 13.86 -26.41
CA GLN A 75 18.49 14.49 -25.75
C GLN A 75 19.08 15.70 -26.50
N LEU A 76 18.70 15.89 -27.76
CA LEU A 76 19.20 16.98 -28.59
C LEU A 76 18.56 18.33 -28.31
N PHE A 77 17.49 18.35 -27.52
CA PHE A 77 16.77 19.57 -27.15
C PHE A 77 17.18 20.06 -25.78
N VAL A 78 17.53 21.32 -25.67
CA VAL A 78 17.84 22.00 -24.39
C VAL A 78 16.59 22.14 -23.53
N GLU A 79 15.44 22.41 -24.16
CA GLU A 79 14.14 22.47 -23.55
C GLU A 79 13.20 21.46 -24.22
N ASN A 80 12.39 20.81 -23.42
CA ASN A 80 11.44 19.82 -23.88
C ASN A 80 10.11 20.00 -23.13
N PHE A 81 9.05 19.29 -23.49
CA PHE A 81 7.76 19.42 -22.80
C PHE A 81 7.78 18.63 -21.48
N ASP A 82 7.73 19.32 -20.34
CA ASP A 82 7.86 18.73 -19.00
C ASP A 82 6.81 17.65 -18.65
N LYS A 83 5.65 17.69 -19.34
CA LYS A 83 4.55 16.76 -19.07
C LYS A 83 4.63 15.44 -19.86
N ALA A 84 5.58 15.28 -20.75
CA ALA A 84 5.73 14.01 -21.47
C ALA A 84 6.44 12.99 -20.55
N PRO A 85 5.85 11.80 -20.36
CA PRO A 85 6.34 10.82 -19.40
C PRO A 85 7.59 10.06 -19.85
N LEU A 86 8.23 10.50 -20.93
CA LEU A 86 9.45 9.87 -21.45
C LEU A 86 10.71 10.60 -20.98
N HIS A 87 11.71 9.83 -20.59
CA HIS A 87 13.06 10.32 -20.33
C HIS A 87 14.08 9.27 -20.72
N ILE A 88 15.30 9.72 -21.03
CA ILE A 88 16.41 8.85 -21.42
C ILE A 88 17.38 8.77 -20.25
N GLU A 89 17.74 7.55 -19.87
CA GLU A 89 18.78 7.29 -18.87
C GLU A 89 19.58 6.06 -19.31
N ARG A 90 20.92 6.19 -19.41
CA ARG A 90 21.85 5.12 -19.80
C ARG A 90 21.39 4.39 -21.06
N ASP A 91 21.32 4.99 -22.19
CA ASP A 91 20.97 4.38 -23.48
C ASP A 91 19.57 3.76 -23.59
N CYS A 92 18.73 3.92 -22.56
CA CYS A 92 17.34 3.44 -22.55
C CYS A 92 16.35 4.60 -22.52
N LEU A 93 15.28 4.47 -23.30
CA LEU A 93 14.11 5.34 -23.27
C LEU A 93 13.11 4.77 -22.27
N TRP A 94 12.76 5.56 -21.26
CA TRP A 94 11.86 5.15 -20.19
C TRP A 94 10.54 5.91 -20.26
N TYR A 95 9.46 5.19 -19.94
CA TYR A 95 8.14 5.76 -19.77
C TYR A 95 7.76 5.82 -18.28
N GLY A 96 7.12 6.91 -17.85
CA GLY A 96 6.67 7.10 -16.48
C GLY A 96 7.65 7.88 -15.59
N SER A 97 7.29 8.06 -14.33
CA SER A 97 8.11 8.80 -13.37
C SER A 97 9.37 8.03 -12.96
N LYS A 98 10.34 8.75 -12.41
CA LYS A 98 11.57 8.15 -11.88
C LYS A 98 11.27 7.18 -10.73
N GLU A 99 10.29 7.51 -9.91
CA GLU A 99 9.81 6.69 -8.79
C GLU A 99 9.18 5.39 -9.31
N GLN A 100 8.38 5.47 -10.37
CA GLN A 100 7.77 4.29 -11.00
C GLN A 100 8.83 3.34 -11.55
N ARG A 101 9.87 3.86 -12.18
CA ARG A 101 11.00 3.03 -12.66
C ARG A 101 11.75 2.36 -11.53
N ALA A 102 12.12 3.12 -10.50
CA ALA A 102 12.81 2.56 -9.33
C ALA A 102 12.00 1.41 -8.73
N PHE A 103 10.69 1.59 -8.65
CA PHE A 103 9.79 0.57 -8.12
C PHE A 103 9.73 -0.69 -9.02
N LEU A 104 9.69 -0.53 -10.33
CA LEU A 104 9.75 -1.67 -11.26
C LEU A 104 11.08 -2.43 -11.14
N HIS A 105 12.21 -1.75 -10.94
CA HIS A 105 13.49 -2.41 -10.65
C HIS A 105 13.46 -3.17 -9.32
N GLU A 106 12.88 -2.60 -8.25
CA GLU A 106 12.70 -3.32 -6.99
C GLU A 106 11.89 -4.61 -7.17
N ILE A 107 10.86 -4.58 -8.03
CA ILE A 107 10.05 -5.78 -8.36
C ILE A 107 10.91 -6.84 -9.07
N GLU A 108 11.70 -6.45 -10.07
CA GLU A 108 12.57 -7.40 -10.77
C GLU A 108 13.66 -7.96 -9.84
N ASP A 109 14.24 -7.13 -8.97
CA ASP A 109 15.19 -7.58 -7.96
C ASP A 109 14.55 -8.60 -6.99
N PHE A 110 13.30 -8.35 -6.57
CA PHE A 110 12.58 -9.30 -5.73
C PHE A 110 12.31 -10.62 -6.48
N LYS A 111 11.87 -10.58 -7.74
CA LYS A 111 11.67 -11.77 -8.58
C LYS A 111 12.96 -12.59 -8.70
N ALA A 112 14.08 -11.93 -8.94
CA ALA A 112 15.38 -12.58 -9.02
C ALA A 112 15.75 -13.27 -7.69
N LYS A 113 15.57 -12.59 -6.55
CA LYS A 113 15.77 -13.17 -5.20
C LYS A 113 14.82 -14.33 -4.92
N TRP A 114 13.56 -14.22 -5.36
CA TRP A 114 12.57 -15.30 -5.20
C TRP A 114 12.96 -16.55 -5.95
N GLN A 115 13.53 -16.43 -7.15
CA GLN A 115 13.96 -17.55 -7.99
C GLN A 115 15.29 -18.19 -7.55
N THR A 116 16.03 -17.59 -6.62
CA THR A 116 17.25 -18.21 -6.10
C THR A 116 16.95 -19.51 -5.36
N PRO A 117 17.91 -20.46 -5.29
CA PRO A 117 17.75 -21.70 -4.55
C PRO A 117 17.65 -21.52 -3.03
N SER A 118 17.95 -20.33 -2.48
CA SER A 118 17.78 -20.06 -1.05
C SER A 118 16.34 -20.35 -0.59
N PRO A 119 16.14 -21.12 0.49
CA PRO A 119 14.80 -21.41 1.01
C PRO A 119 14.18 -20.20 1.74
N THR A 120 14.96 -19.16 2.03
CA THR A 120 14.58 -18.03 2.85
C THR A 120 14.78 -16.70 2.13
N LEU A 121 14.12 -15.66 2.64
CA LEU A 121 14.27 -14.26 2.29
C LEU A 121 14.39 -13.39 3.55
N GLU A 122 15.11 -12.30 3.45
CA GLU A 122 15.18 -11.27 4.47
C GLU A 122 14.04 -10.27 4.31
N VAL A 123 13.33 -9.96 5.41
CA VAL A 123 12.27 -8.96 5.46
C VAL A 123 12.53 -7.99 6.61
N HIS A 124 12.15 -6.74 6.44
CA HIS A 124 12.26 -5.72 7.48
C HIS A 124 10.93 -5.56 8.22
N THR A 125 10.99 -5.51 9.56
CA THR A 125 9.82 -5.14 10.34
C THR A 125 9.60 -3.63 10.27
N SER A 126 8.34 -3.20 10.25
CA SER A 126 7.98 -1.76 10.24
C SER A 126 8.15 -1.07 11.60
N GLY A 127 8.78 -1.74 12.59
CA GLY A 127 9.13 -1.23 13.93
C GLY A 127 8.16 -0.20 14.52
N SER A 128 7.10 -0.62 15.22
CA SER A 128 6.22 0.30 15.96
C SER A 128 6.90 0.89 17.23
N THR A 129 8.03 0.34 17.66
CA THR A 129 8.65 0.65 18.93
C THR A 129 10.18 0.82 18.90
N GLY A 130 10.83 0.77 17.72
CA GLY A 130 12.29 0.84 17.66
C GLY A 130 12.85 0.72 16.24
N GLU A 131 14.17 0.49 16.14
CA GLU A 131 14.84 0.27 14.86
C GLU A 131 14.25 -0.93 14.12
N PRO A 132 14.15 -0.86 12.77
CA PRO A 132 13.68 -1.97 11.95
C PRO A 132 14.52 -3.23 12.21
N LYS A 133 13.89 -4.33 12.58
CA LYS A 133 14.58 -5.62 12.73
C LYS A 133 14.53 -6.38 11.41
N MET A 134 15.64 -7.00 11.05
CA MET A 134 15.66 -7.98 9.96
C MET A 134 15.16 -9.32 10.48
N LEU A 135 14.23 -9.93 9.74
CA LEU A 135 13.73 -11.28 9.97
C LEU A 135 14.04 -12.11 8.71
N GLU A 136 14.52 -13.31 8.94
CA GLU A 136 14.64 -14.32 7.90
C GLU A 136 13.34 -15.14 7.85
N VAL A 137 12.70 -15.20 6.68
CA VAL A 137 11.42 -15.88 6.49
C VAL A 137 11.53 -16.96 5.42
N GLU A 138 10.88 -18.09 5.63
CA GLU A 138 10.87 -19.21 4.69
C GLU A 138 9.94 -18.91 3.50
N LYS A 139 10.44 -19.06 2.27
CA LYS A 139 9.64 -18.86 1.04
C LYS A 139 8.40 -19.77 0.99
N VAL A 140 8.51 -21.00 1.49
CA VAL A 140 7.37 -21.94 1.54
C VAL A 140 6.25 -21.39 2.41
N ARG A 141 6.56 -20.76 3.54
CA ARG A 141 5.55 -20.15 4.42
C ARG A 141 4.92 -18.91 3.81
N MET A 142 5.70 -18.11 3.08
CA MET A 142 5.13 -17.00 2.31
C MET A 142 4.16 -17.50 1.24
N TRP A 143 4.52 -18.61 0.58
CA TRP A 143 3.67 -19.24 -0.41
C TRP A 143 2.35 -19.78 0.18
N ASP A 144 2.43 -20.49 1.30
CA ASP A 144 1.25 -21.02 2.01
C ASP A 144 0.32 -19.90 2.50
N SER A 145 0.89 -18.82 3.04
CA SER A 145 0.13 -17.62 3.40
C SER A 145 -0.56 -16.96 2.20
N ALA A 146 0.12 -16.93 1.04
CA ALA A 146 -0.46 -16.40 -0.19
C ALA A 146 -1.63 -17.27 -0.68
N LEU A 147 -1.46 -18.58 -0.71
CA LEU A 147 -2.52 -19.53 -1.09
C LEU A 147 -3.74 -19.43 -0.16
N THR A 148 -3.52 -19.33 1.15
CA THR A 148 -4.60 -19.13 2.13
C THR A 148 -5.39 -17.86 1.85
N THR A 149 -4.71 -16.75 1.52
CA THR A 149 -5.37 -15.50 1.13
C THR A 149 -6.19 -15.67 -0.15
N ILE A 150 -5.60 -16.25 -1.20
CA ILE A 150 -6.24 -16.47 -2.51
C ILE A 150 -7.52 -17.30 -2.34
N GLN A 151 -7.43 -18.41 -1.61
CA GLN A 151 -8.58 -19.29 -1.34
C GLN A 151 -9.68 -18.59 -0.54
N THR A 152 -9.30 -17.87 0.53
CA THR A 152 -10.25 -17.18 1.40
C THR A 152 -11.00 -16.05 0.67
N LEU A 153 -10.30 -15.31 -0.19
CA LEU A 153 -10.89 -14.20 -0.95
C LEU A 153 -11.51 -14.64 -2.28
N GLY A 154 -11.33 -15.91 -2.69
CA GLY A 154 -11.86 -16.44 -3.95
C GLY A 154 -11.21 -15.86 -5.19
N LEU A 155 -9.93 -15.44 -5.10
CA LEU A 155 -9.19 -14.90 -6.23
C LEU A 155 -8.92 -15.99 -7.27
N GLN A 156 -9.06 -15.65 -8.55
CA GLN A 156 -8.91 -16.57 -9.67
C GLN A 156 -7.67 -16.23 -10.49
N GLU A 157 -7.13 -17.25 -11.19
CA GLU A 157 -6.10 -17.04 -12.21
C GLU A 157 -6.54 -15.98 -13.23
N GLY A 158 -5.64 -15.06 -13.58
CA GLY A 158 -5.91 -13.96 -14.49
C GLY A 158 -6.57 -12.73 -13.84
N ASN A 159 -7.02 -12.80 -12.57
CA ASN A 159 -7.47 -11.59 -11.89
C ASN A 159 -6.36 -10.55 -11.81
N THR A 160 -6.72 -9.28 -12.00
CA THR A 160 -5.81 -8.15 -11.86
C THR A 160 -5.60 -7.79 -10.39
N ALA A 161 -4.34 -7.59 -9.97
CA ALA A 161 -3.97 -7.29 -8.59
C ALA A 161 -3.11 -6.04 -8.50
N LEU A 162 -3.55 -5.03 -7.73
CA LEU A 162 -2.85 -3.76 -7.56
C LEU A 162 -1.76 -3.86 -6.49
N LEU A 163 -0.50 -3.72 -6.90
CA LEU A 163 0.65 -3.53 -6.02
C LEU A 163 1.00 -2.05 -5.96
N CYS A 164 0.82 -1.43 -4.79
CA CYS A 164 1.09 -0.01 -4.55
C CYS A 164 1.75 0.24 -3.18
N MET A 165 2.38 -0.77 -2.62
CA MET A 165 3.09 -0.72 -1.33
C MET A 165 4.58 -0.95 -1.50
N PRO A 166 5.45 -0.31 -0.68
CA PRO A 166 6.89 -0.50 -0.75
C PRO A 166 7.31 -1.96 -0.53
N LEU A 167 8.21 -2.48 -1.34
CA LEU A 167 8.73 -3.85 -1.22
C LEU A 167 9.68 -4.05 -0.03
N ARG A 168 10.16 -2.97 0.58
CA ARG A 168 10.90 -3.04 1.84
C ARG A 168 10.06 -3.61 3.00
N TYR A 169 8.72 -3.56 2.90
CA TYR A 169 7.80 -4.11 3.89
C TYR A 169 7.16 -5.41 3.39
N ILE A 170 6.87 -6.30 4.33
CA ILE A 170 6.27 -7.60 4.05
C ILE A 170 4.96 -7.50 3.24
N ALA A 171 4.17 -6.45 3.44
CA ALA A 171 2.90 -6.26 2.74
C ALA A 171 3.08 -6.14 1.21
N GLY A 172 4.07 -5.38 0.75
CA GLY A 172 4.42 -5.27 -0.67
C GLY A 172 4.95 -6.59 -1.24
N GLN A 173 5.86 -7.24 -0.51
CA GLN A 173 6.41 -8.55 -0.91
C GLN A 173 5.32 -9.61 -1.04
N MET A 174 4.40 -9.67 -0.09
CA MET A 174 3.30 -10.63 -0.11
C MET A 174 2.30 -10.40 -1.26
N MET A 175 2.19 -9.17 -1.80
CA MET A 175 1.42 -8.96 -3.03
C MET A 175 2.09 -9.62 -4.24
N LEU A 176 3.43 -9.58 -4.35
CA LEU A 176 4.16 -10.31 -5.38
C LEU A 176 4.01 -11.82 -5.21
N VAL A 177 4.17 -12.33 -3.99
CA VAL A 177 4.01 -13.78 -3.74
C VAL A 177 2.61 -14.24 -4.06
N ARG A 178 1.56 -13.45 -3.76
CA ARG A 178 0.17 -13.75 -4.18
C ARG A 178 0.03 -13.76 -5.69
N SER A 179 0.67 -12.81 -6.41
CA SER A 179 0.60 -12.81 -7.87
C SER A 179 1.26 -14.06 -8.47
N PHE A 180 2.36 -14.55 -7.88
CA PHE A 180 3.00 -15.79 -8.32
C PHE A 180 2.13 -17.01 -8.01
N ALA A 181 1.65 -17.14 -6.76
CA ALA A 181 0.89 -18.29 -6.31
C ALA A 181 -0.48 -18.41 -6.96
N GLY A 182 -1.14 -17.29 -7.27
CA GLY A 182 -2.46 -17.23 -7.89
C GLY A 182 -2.45 -16.96 -9.38
N GLN A 183 -1.28 -16.84 -10.01
CA GLN A 183 -1.15 -16.44 -11.42
C GLN A 183 -1.96 -15.16 -11.72
N LEU A 184 -1.87 -14.15 -10.81
CA LEU A 184 -2.59 -12.90 -10.94
C LEU A 184 -1.82 -11.94 -11.87
N GLN A 185 -2.55 -11.14 -12.62
CA GLN A 185 -1.98 -10.08 -13.46
C GLN A 185 -1.66 -8.86 -12.59
N LEU A 186 -0.37 -8.59 -12.38
CA LEU A 186 0.08 -7.54 -11.49
C LEU A 186 -0.02 -6.16 -12.17
N ILE A 187 -0.74 -5.24 -11.54
CA ILE A 187 -0.70 -3.80 -11.85
C ILE A 187 0.20 -3.15 -10.82
N ALA A 188 1.39 -2.70 -11.25
CA ALA A 188 2.39 -2.11 -10.38
C ALA A 188 2.33 -0.58 -10.45
N VAL A 189 2.07 0.06 -9.33
CA VAL A 189 2.10 1.53 -9.15
C VAL A 189 3.08 1.84 -8.03
N ALA A 190 4.01 2.75 -8.26
CA ALA A 190 4.97 3.18 -7.23
C ALA A 190 4.21 3.63 -5.97
N PRO A 191 4.74 3.35 -4.77
CA PRO A 191 4.08 3.69 -3.53
C PRO A 191 3.69 5.17 -3.45
N THR A 192 2.41 5.43 -3.28
CA THR A 192 1.81 6.77 -3.26
C THR A 192 0.54 6.76 -2.39
N SER A 193 0.09 7.92 -1.96
CA SER A 193 -1.22 8.09 -1.30
C SER A 193 -2.40 7.98 -2.28
N HIS A 194 -2.15 8.11 -3.60
CA HIS A 194 -3.15 8.07 -4.67
C HIS A 194 -2.88 6.92 -5.67
N PRO A 195 -3.01 5.64 -5.24
CA PRO A 195 -2.62 4.50 -6.06
C PRO A 195 -3.52 4.27 -7.29
N TYR A 196 -4.68 4.90 -7.35
CA TYR A 196 -5.62 4.82 -8.48
C TYR A 196 -5.47 5.95 -9.49
N ALA A 197 -4.62 6.95 -9.22
CA ALA A 197 -4.52 8.16 -10.05
C ALA A 197 -4.16 7.89 -11.52
N SER A 198 -3.32 6.88 -11.77
CA SER A 198 -2.88 6.50 -13.13
C SER A 198 -3.67 5.35 -13.75
N LEU A 199 -4.68 4.80 -13.05
CA LEU A 199 -5.45 3.67 -13.53
C LEU A 199 -6.62 4.13 -14.43
N HIS A 200 -6.88 3.38 -15.48
CA HIS A 200 -8.03 3.56 -16.37
C HIS A 200 -9.18 2.60 -16.00
N GLU A 201 -8.85 1.44 -15.45
CA GLU A 201 -9.79 0.39 -15.07
C GLU A 201 -9.57 0.01 -13.60
N ALA A 202 -10.63 -0.46 -12.96
CA ALA A 202 -10.56 -0.94 -11.59
C ALA A 202 -9.89 -2.31 -11.56
N PRO A 203 -8.93 -2.56 -10.65
CA PRO A 203 -8.38 -3.89 -10.45
C PRO A 203 -9.40 -4.83 -9.81
N ASP A 204 -9.23 -6.14 -10.00
CA ASP A 204 -10.06 -7.13 -9.31
C ASP A 204 -9.70 -7.21 -7.83
N PHE A 205 -8.43 -7.07 -7.49
CA PHE A 205 -7.95 -7.14 -6.11
C PHE A 205 -7.01 -5.99 -5.77
N ALA A 206 -7.19 -5.40 -4.58
CA ALA A 206 -6.29 -4.39 -4.05
C ALA A 206 -6.02 -4.60 -2.55
N ALA A 207 -4.74 -4.43 -2.16
CA ALA A 207 -4.32 -4.35 -0.77
C ALA A 207 -3.85 -2.93 -0.48
N LEU A 208 -4.50 -2.24 0.45
CA LEU A 208 -4.35 -0.81 0.70
C LEU A 208 -4.13 -0.51 2.19
N THR A 209 -3.55 0.64 2.47
CA THR A 209 -3.57 1.22 3.81
C THR A 209 -4.81 2.10 4.01
N PRO A 210 -5.26 2.34 5.27
CA PRO A 210 -6.37 3.27 5.55
C PRO A 210 -6.13 4.66 4.96
N MET A 211 -4.88 5.15 4.97
CA MET A 211 -4.51 6.44 4.40
C MET A 211 -4.71 6.47 2.87
N GLN A 212 -4.27 5.43 2.16
CA GLN A 212 -4.47 5.35 0.71
C GLN A 212 -5.95 5.35 0.35
N VAL A 213 -6.76 4.58 1.07
CA VAL A 213 -8.24 4.57 0.88
C VAL A 213 -8.82 5.95 1.12
N PHE A 214 -8.44 6.61 2.22
CA PHE A 214 -8.94 7.94 2.58
C PHE A 214 -8.60 9.00 1.51
N GLU A 215 -7.36 9.03 1.02
CA GLU A 215 -6.94 9.98 -0.03
C GLU A 215 -7.61 9.68 -1.37
N THR A 216 -7.68 8.41 -1.77
CA THR A 216 -8.37 7.95 -2.98
C THR A 216 -9.85 8.38 -3.00
N LEU A 217 -10.53 8.34 -1.87
CA LEU A 217 -11.95 8.73 -1.77
C LEU A 217 -12.21 10.22 -1.99
N LYS A 218 -11.20 11.09 -1.83
CA LYS A 218 -11.34 12.53 -2.07
C LYS A 218 -11.38 12.89 -3.55
N VAL A 219 -10.85 12.04 -4.43
CA VAL A 219 -10.75 12.30 -5.87
C VAL A 219 -11.84 11.53 -6.62
N PRO A 220 -12.78 12.20 -7.32
CA PRO A 220 -13.95 11.54 -7.91
C PRO A 220 -13.63 10.38 -8.87
N HIS A 221 -12.62 10.53 -9.71
CA HIS A 221 -12.18 9.48 -10.63
C HIS A 221 -11.65 8.25 -9.88
N GLU A 222 -10.71 8.45 -8.96
CA GLU A 222 -10.10 7.39 -8.15
C GLU A 222 -11.16 6.69 -7.27
N ARG A 223 -12.06 7.47 -6.63
CA ARG A 223 -13.20 6.95 -5.86
C ARG A 223 -14.07 6.02 -6.70
N SER A 224 -14.34 6.39 -7.96
CA SER A 224 -15.12 5.54 -8.88
C SER A 224 -14.42 4.21 -9.16
N LEU A 225 -13.11 4.20 -9.37
CA LEU A 225 -12.32 2.99 -9.58
C LEU A 225 -12.25 2.13 -8.31
N LEU A 226 -11.98 2.75 -7.16
CA LEU A 226 -11.94 2.06 -5.88
C LEU A 226 -13.26 1.33 -5.57
N ARG A 227 -14.40 1.98 -5.81
CA ARG A 227 -15.73 1.37 -5.61
C ARG A 227 -16.04 0.22 -6.55
N ARG A 228 -15.38 0.15 -7.72
CA ARG A 228 -15.52 -0.95 -8.71
C ARG A 228 -14.53 -2.08 -8.51
N THR A 229 -13.53 -1.91 -7.64
CA THR A 229 -12.58 -2.98 -7.27
C THR A 229 -13.33 -4.14 -6.64
N LEU A 230 -13.17 -5.36 -7.17
CA LEU A 230 -14.00 -6.50 -6.79
C LEU A 230 -13.71 -7.03 -5.38
N CYS A 231 -12.48 -6.88 -4.90
CA CYS A 231 -12.10 -7.26 -3.54
C CYS A 231 -11.01 -6.32 -3.00
N ILE A 232 -11.25 -5.75 -1.83
CA ILE A 232 -10.30 -4.85 -1.17
C ILE A 232 -9.96 -5.40 0.21
N ILE A 233 -8.68 -5.48 0.51
CA ILE A 233 -8.18 -5.68 1.87
C ILE A 233 -7.47 -4.42 2.35
N ILE A 234 -7.75 -4.02 3.60
CA ILE A 234 -7.17 -2.82 4.20
C ILE A 234 -6.40 -3.22 5.45
N GLY A 235 -5.13 -2.88 5.48
CA GLY A 235 -4.24 -3.24 6.57
C GLY A 235 -3.22 -2.17 6.91
N GLY A 236 -2.38 -2.48 7.90
CA GLY A 236 -1.29 -1.59 8.29
C GLY A 236 -1.68 -0.42 9.21
N GLY A 237 -2.96 -0.23 9.52
CA GLY A 237 -3.42 0.83 10.42
C GLY A 237 -4.86 0.63 10.86
N VAL A 238 -5.31 1.47 11.80
CA VAL A 238 -6.70 1.49 12.26
C VAL A 238 -7.57 2.22 11.24
N ILE A 239 -8.72 1.66 10.91
CA ILE A 239 -9.73 2.28 10.07
C ILE A 239 -10.60 3.17 10.96
N SER A 240 -10.68 4.46 10.66
CA SER A 240 -11.52 5.38 11.42
C SER A 240 -13.00 5.07 11.25
N PRO A 241 -13.88 5.34 12.25
CA PRO A 241 -15.32 5.11 12.12
C PRO A 241 -15.95 5.85 10.93
N ALA A 242 -15.46 7.05 10.61
CA ALA A 242 -15.93 7.80 9.45
C ALA A 242 -15.60 7.08 8.13
N LEU A 243 -14.37 6.57 8.01
CA LEU A 243 -13.95 5.80 6.84
C LEU A 243 -14.70 4.46 6.75
N GLU A 244 -14.92 3.78 7.87
CA GLU A 244 -15.70 2.54 7.94
C GLU A 244 -17.14 2.73 7.46
N LYS A 245 -17.78 3.84 7.88
CA LYS A 245 -19.13 4.21 7.43
C LYS A 245 -19.19 4.42 5.91
N GLU A 246 -18.18 5.04 5.31
CA GLU A 246 -18.10 5.21 3.85
C GLU A 246 -17.93 3.86 3.16
N LEU A 247 -17.01 3.02 3.66
CA LEU A 247 -16.72 1.68 3.12
C LEU A 247 -17.92 0.73 3.22
N ALA A 248 -18.77 0.89 4.23
CA ALA A 248 -20.01 0.11 4.39
C ALA A 248 -20.96 0.27 3.19
N THR A 249 -20.85 1.36 2.41
CA THR A 249 -21.65 1.61 1.20
C THR A 249 -21.10 0.96 -0.07
N PHE A 250 -19.97 0.25 0.00
CA PHE A 250 -19.33 -0.33 -1.19
C PHE A 250 -20.09 -1.55 -1.70
N PRO A 251 -20.17 -1.73 -3.05
CA PRO A 251 -20.91 -2.84 -3.64
C PRO A 251 -20.17 -4.18 -3.54
N HIS A 252 -18.83 -4.14 -3.48
CA HIS A 252 -17.98 -5.31 -3.45
C HIS A 252 -17.32 -5.53 -2.09
N PRO A 253 -16.81 -6.74 -1.81
CA PRO A 253 -16.16 -7.08 -0.55
C PRO A 253 -15.03 -6.13 -0.13
N VAL A 254 -15.14 -5.58 1.07
CA VAL A 254 -14.07 -4.82 1.73
C VAL A 254 -13.78 -5.44 3.08
N TYR A 255 -12.50 -5.75 3.34
CA TYR A 255 -12.06 -6.36 4.59
C TYR A 255 -11.00 -5.50 5.29
N SER A 256 -11.09 -5.42 6.61
CA SER A 256 -9.96 -5.07 7.46
C SER A 256 -9.14 -6.32 7.74
N THR A 257 -7.81 -6.19 7.72
CA THR A 257 -6.90 -7.30 7.97
C THR A 257 -6.26 -7.19 9.36
N TYR A 258 -6.06 -8.33 10.02
CA TYR A 258 -5.26 -8.41 11.23
C TYR A 258 -4.07 -9.35 10.99
N GLY A 259 -2.87 -8.86 11.30
CA GLY A 259 -1.60 -9.58 11.14
C GLY A 259 -0.41 -8.69 11.44
N MET A 260 0.77 -9.29 11.42
CA MET A 260 2.06 -8.65 11.69
C MET A 260 3.16 -9.24 10.80
N THR A 261 4.37 -8.73 10.88
CA THR A 261 5.49 -9.24 10.07
C THR A 261 5.81 -10.69 10.44
N GLU A 262 5.69 -11.05 11.72
CA GLU A 262 5.94 -12.38 12.26
C GLU A 262 4.92 -13.42 11.78
N THR A 263 3.75 -12.98 11.31
CA THR A 263 2.74 -13.81 10.64
C THR A 263 2.79 -13.67 9.11
N LEU A 264 3.83 -13.05 8.55
CA LEU A 264 4.08 -12.78 7.12
C LEU A 264 3.01 -11.89 6.47
N SER A 265 1.77 -12.07 6.81
CA SER A 265 0.61 -11.34 6.30
C SER A 265 -0.50 -11.37 7.36
N HIS A 266 -1.72 -11.10 6.93
CA HIS A 266 -2.88 -11.21 7.78
C HIS A 266 -3.20 -12.69 8.09
N ILE A 267 -3.64 -12.92 9.30
CA ILE A 267 -4.11 -14.21 9.82
C ILE A 267 -5.61 -14.20 10.12
N ALA A 268 -6.23 -13.05 10.03
CA ALA A 268 -7.67 -12.89 10.22
C ALA A 268 -8.21 -11.72 9.37
N LEU A 269 -9.48 -11.80 9.03
CA LEU A 269 -10.21 -10.81 8.25
C LEU A 269 -11.47 -10.37 8.98
N ARG A 270 -11.78 -9.07 8.90
CA ARG A 270 -13.04 -8.48 9.37
C ARG A 270 -13.76 -7.86 8.17
N ARG A 271 -14.94 -8.34 7.85
CA ARG A 271 -15.76 -7.78 6.78
C ARG A 271 -16.34 -6.43 7.20
N LEU A 272 -16.17 -5.40 6.36
CA LEU A 272 -16.60 -4.03 6.65
C LEU A 272 -17.97 -3.67 6.06
N ASN A 273 -18.47 -4.45 5.09
CA ASN A 273 -19.65 -4.09 4.32
C ASN A 273 -20.55 -5.29 3.99
N GLY A 274 -21.80 -4.99 3.58
CA GLY A 274 -22.79 -5.99 3.20
C GLY A 274 -23.37 -6.76 4.40
N ALA A 275 -24.13 -7.83 4.12
CA ALA A 275 -24.82 -8.62 5.15
C ALA A 275 -23.87 -9.37 6.11
N GLN A 276 -22.60 -9.53 5.72
CA GLN A 276 -21.57 -10.19 6.54
C GLN A 276 -20.69 -9.21 7.31
N ALA A 277 -21.03 -7.91 7.34
CA ALA A 277 -20.28 -6.93 8.09
C ALA A 277 -20.23 -7.30 9.58
N SER A 278 -19.03 -7.21 10.16
CA SER A 278 -18.76 -7.59 11.56
C SER A 278 -17.82 -6.58 12.21
N ASP A 279 -17.88 -6.49 13.53
CA ASP A 279 -16.91 -5.76 14.36
C ASP A 279 -15.79 -6.68 14.87
N ALA A 280 -15.86 -7.99 14.58
CA ALA A 280 -14.90 -8.99 14.97
C ALA A 280 -14.11 -9.54 13.75
N TYR A 281 -12.89 -9.97 14.01
CA TYR A 281 -12.03 -10.65 13.06
C TYR A 281 -12.26 -12.15 13.09
N THR A 282 -12.44 -12.75 11.93
CA THR A 282 -12.52 -14.20 11.76
C THR A 282 -11.14 -14.74 11.39
N PRO A 283 -10.55 -15.66 12.17
CA PRO A 283 -9.29 -16.31 11.84
C PRO A 283 -9.36 -17.05 10.49
N LEU A 284 -8.26 -17.01 9.73
CA LEU A 284 -8.14 -17.77 8.49
C LEU A 284 -8.02 -19.29 8.78
N THR A 285 -8.24 -20.09 7.77
CA THR A 285 -8.09 -21.56 7.87
C THR A 285 -6.70 -21.93 8.39
N GLY A 286 -6.63 -22.80 9.39
CA GLY A 286 -5.39 -23.25 10.01
C GLY A 286 -4.77 -22.26 11.01
N VAL A 287 -5.51 -21.22 11.39
CA VAL A 287 -5.12 -20.26 12.45
C VAL A 287 -5.96 -20.52 13.70
N GLU A 288 -5.29 -20.70 14.82
CA GLU A 288 -5.87 -20.78 16.14
C GLU A 288 -5.51 -19.55 16.96
N VAL A 289 -6.48 -18.99 17.67
CA VAL A 289 -6.29 -17.86 18.56
C VAL A 289 -6.70 -18.19 19.97
N SER A 290 -6.02 -17.59 20.94
CA SER A 290 -6.31 -17.74 22.36
C SER A 290 -5.86 -16.50 23.10
N LEU A 291 -6.20 -16.38 24.38
CA LEU A 291 -5.69 -15.30 25.24
C LEU A 291 -4.57 -15.81 26.14
N SER A 292 -3.60 -14.95 26.40
CA SER A 292 -2.64 -15.14 27.50
C SER A 292 -3.28 -14.82 28.82
N ASP A 293 -2.58 -15.12 29.93
CA ASP A 293 -3.00 -14.76 31.30
C ASP A 293 -3.19 -13.22 31.48
N SER A 294 -2.48 -12.44 30.66
CA SER A 294 -2.59 -10.98 30.64
C SER A 294 -3.71 -10.43 29.77
N GLY A 295 -4.48 -11.29 29.07
CA GLY A 295 -5.56 -10.91 28.16
C GLY A 295 -5.07 -10.46 26.78
N THR A 296 -3.82 -10.72 26.43
CA THR A 296 -3.29 -10.44 25.08
C THR A 296 -3.55 -11.60 24.14
N LEU A 297 -3.72 -11.28 22.84
CA LEU A 297 -3.97 -12.28 21.82
C LEU A 297 -2.72 -13.15 21.61
N CYS A 298 -2.91 -14.45 21.65
CA CYS A 298 -1.93 -15.45 21.25
C CYS A 298 -2.37 -16.09 19.93
N ILE A 299 -1.44 -16.22 18.99
CA ILE A 299 -1.67 -16.74 17.64
C ILE A 299 -0.86 -18.02 17.47
N TYR A 300 -1.51 -19.06 16.97
CA TYR A 300 -0.87 -20.27 16.49
C TYR A 300 -1.28 -20.52 15.05
N ALA A 301 -0.34 -20.38 14.13
CA ALA A 301 -0.55 -20.51 12.69
C ALA A 301 0.65 -21.26 12.08
N PRO A 302 0.76 -22.59 12.22
CA PRO A 302 1.97 -23.35 11.92
C PRO A 302 2.39 -23.29 10.44
N HIS A 303 1.47 -22.98 9.54
CA HIS A 303 1.76 -22.81 8.10
C HIS A 303 2.51 -21.49 7.81
N VAL A 304 2.48 -20.50 8.70
CA VAL A 304 3.20 -19.22 8.56
C VAL A 304 4.29 -19.03 9.61
N ASN A 305 4.10 -19.55 10.82
CA ASN A 305 5.10 -19.50 11.89
C ASN A 305 4.97 -20.75 12.77
N SER A 306 6.06 -21.50 12.95
CA SER A 306 6.05 -22.72 13.78
C SER A 306 5.86 -22.46 15.26
N GLN A 307 6.13 -21.23 15.72
CA GLN A 307 6.00 -20.85 17.12
C GLN A 307 4.64 -20.20 17.39
N ARG A 308 4.14 -20.43 18.61
CA ARG A 308 3.02 -19.64 19.13
C ARG A 308 3.50 -18.24 19.44
N LEU A 309 2.83 -17.26 18.87
CA LEU A 309 3.14 -15.84 19.04
C LEU A 309 2.21 -15.22 20.08
N GLU A 310 2.78 -14.69 21.18
CA GLU A 310 2.05 -13.81 22.08
C GLU A 310 2.22 -12.37 21.59
N THR A 311 1.10 -11.71 21.30
CA THR A 311 1.11 -10.33 20.85
C THR A 311 1.03 -9.35 22.02
N ASN A 312 1.19 -8.05 21.73
CA ASN A 312 0.86 -6.98 22.68
C ASN A 312 -0.58 -6.46 22.52
N ASP A 313 -1.39 -7.10 21.68
CA ASP A 313 -2.75 -6.66 21.42
C ASP A 313 -3.73 -7.31 22.39
N MET A 314 -4.39 -6.50 23.21
CA MET A 314 -5.49 -6.91 24.09
C MET A 314 -6.67 -7.33 23.23
N ALA A 315 -7.27 -8.48 23.52
CA ALA A 315 -8.37 -9.01 22.72
C ALA A 315 -9.50 -9.60 23.58
N GLU A 316 -10.66 -9.71 22.95
CA GLU A 316 -11.83 -10.45 23.44
C GLU A 316 -12.08 -11.60 22.46
N LEU A 317 -12.18 -12.83 22.96
CA LEU A 317 -12.58 -14.00 22.16
C LEU A 317 -14.09 -14.17 22.21
N LEU A 318 -14.69 -14.41 21.06
CA LEU A 318 -16.11 -14.68 20.93
C LEU A 318 -16.38 -16.20 20.89
N PRO A 319 -17.61 -16.65 21.26
CA PRO A 319 -17.95 -18.07 21.32
C PRO A 319 -17.81 -18.82 19.98
N ASN A 320 -17.89 -18.11 18.86
CA ASN A 320 -17.74 -18.67 17.52
C ASN A 320 -16.28 -18.78 17.04
N GLY A 321 -15.30 -18.40 17.86
CA GLY A 321 -13.89 -18.39 17.53
C GLY A 321 -13.38 -17.09 16.90
N ASP A 322 -14.26 -16.12 16.62
CA ASP A 322 -13.87 -14.78 16.21
C ASP A 322 -13.24 -14.00 17.39
N PHE A 323 -12.59 -12.88 17.10
CA PHE A 323 -12.03 -12.03 18.15
C PHE A 323 -12.13 -10.54 17.82
N ARG A 324 -12.16 -9.72 18.86
CA ARG A 324 -12.06 -8.26 18.77
C ARG A 324 -10.73 -7.79 19.35
N ILE A 325 -10.13 -6.80 18.72
CA ILE A 325 -8.96 -6.11 19.26
C ILE A 325 -9.47 -4.92 20.09
N LEU A 326 -9.09 -4.89 21.35
CA LEU A 326 -9.49 -3.85 22.31
C LEU A 326 -8.46 -2.71 22.38
N GLY A 327 -7.22 -2.96 21.96
CA GLY A 327 -6.11 -2.01 21.98
C GLY A 327 -4.78 -2.72 22.28
N ARG A 328 -3.75 -1.95 22.64
CA ARG A 328 -2.43 -2.52 22.94
C ARG A 328 -2.09 -2.44 24.41
N ARG A 329 -1.47 -3.50 24.95
CA ARG A 329 -1.01 -3.57 26.35
C ARG A 329 -0.03 -2.45 26.70
N ASP A 330 0.82 -2.04 25.76
CA ASP A 330 1.81 -0.98 25.92
C ASP A 330 1.23 0.44 25.75
N ASN A 331 -0.04 0.56 25.31
CA ASN A 331 -0.78 1.83 25.20
C ASN A 331 -1.80 2.03 26.33
N VAL A 332 -1.53 1.48 27.50
CA VAL A 332 -2.36 1.66 28.70
C VAL A 332 -1.85 2.82 29.53
N ILE A 333 -2.74 3.75 29.91
CA ILE A 333 -2.48 4.82 30.86
C ILE A 333 -2.92 4.36 32.23
N CYS A 334 -2.00 4.34 33.21
CA CYS A 334 -2.34 4.04 34.59
C CYS A 334 -2.65 5.32 35.37
N SER A 335 -3.92 5.70 35.41
CA SER A 335 -4.40 6.94 36.04
C SER A 335 -5.16 6.67 37.30
N GLY A 336 -4.64 7.05 38.47
CA GLY A 336 -5.30 6.84 39.76
C GLY A 336 -5.58 5.38 40.09
N GLY A 337 -4.74 4.45 39.61
CA GLY A 337 -4.94 3.00 39.81
C GLY A 337 -5.86 2.35 38.77
N ILE A 338 -6.42 3.13 37.85
CA ILE A 338 -7.30 2.63 36.78
C ILE A 338 -6.48 2.49 35.51
N LYS A 339 -6.60 1.34 34.84
CA LYS A 339 -5.97 1.09 33.52
C LYS A 339 -6.91 1.57 32.42
N LEU A 340 -6.48 2.57 31.66
CA LEU A 340 -7.23 3.21 30.58
C LEU A 340 -6.56 2.91 29.25
N GLN A 341 -7.33 2.35 28.31
CA GLN A 341 -6.83 1.99 26.99
C GLN A 341 -6.88 3.20 26.06
N ILE A 342 -5.76 3.64 25.52
CA ILE A 342 -5.66 4.82 24.63
C ILE A 342 -6.60 4.69 23.45
N GLU A 343 -6.61 3.55 22.78
CA GLU A 343 -7.41 3.32 21.56
C GLU A 343 -8.90 3.40 21.83
N GLN A 344 -9.37 2.96 22.99
CA GLN A 344 -10.78 3.05 23.38
C GLN A 344 -11.21 4.52 23.61
N ILE A 345 -10.34 5.31 24.25
CA ILE A 345 -10.60 6.74 24.45
C ILE A 345 -10.65 7.45 23.08
N GLU A 346 -9.69 7.20 22.20
CA GLU A 346 -9.66 7.78 20.86
C GLU A 346 -10.87 7.37 20.03
N GLN A 347 -11.31 6.12 20.14
CA GLN A 347 -12.53 5.64 19.46
C GLN A 347 -13.78 6.41 19.93
N LYS A 348 -13.96 6.63 21.23
CA LYS A 348 -15.06 7.43 21.77
C LYS A 348 -15.02 8.89 21.27
N LEU A 349 -13.82 9.44 21.07
CA LEU A 349 -13.61 10.81 20.58
C LEU A 349 -13.65 10.93 19.04
N SER A 350 -13.81 9.86 18.32
CA SER A 350 -13.78 9.84 16.83
C SER A 350 -14.89 10.66 16.16
N SER A 351 -15.97 11.00 16.89
CA SER A 351 -17.03 11.90 16.44
C SER A 351 -16.61 13.39 16.40
N LEU A 352 -15.52 13.73 17.08
CA LEU A 352 -14.92 15.06 17.02
C LEU A 352 -14.16 15.14 15.68
N ASN A 353 -14.60 15.97 14.76
CA ASN A 353 -13.93 16.17 13.45
C ASN A 353 -12.61 16.95 13.59
N VAL A 354 -11.76 16.58 14.56
CA VAL A 354 -10.48 17.21 14.86
C VAL A 354 -9.43 16.11 14.90
N PRO A 355 -8.29 16.23 14.17
CA PRO A 355 -7.17 15.31 14.33
C PRO A 355 -6.67 15.35 15.78
N LEU A 356 -6.66 14.20 16.44
CA LEU A 356 -6.26 14.10 17.84
C LEU A 356 -5.50 12.79 18.14
N GLN A 357 -4.70 12.82 19.20
CA GLN A 357 -4.05 11.65 19.78
C GLN A 357 -4.10 11.73 21.29
N ILE A 358 -4.37 10.59 21.93
CA ILE A 358 -4.29 10.46 23.40
C ILE A 358 -2.88 10.00 23.79
N THR A 359 -2.36 10.60 24.83
CA THR A 359 -1.09 10.23 25.47
C THR A 359 -1.20 10.43 26.99
N SER A 360 -0.10 10.27 27.70
CA SER A 360 -0.07 10.52 29.15
C SER A 360 1.06 11.46 29.55
N LEU A 361 0.81 12.23 30.60
CA LEU A 361 1.82 13.01 31.33
C LEU A 361 1.91 12.55 32.78
N PRO A 362 3.09 12.63 33.42
CA PRO A 362 3.22 12.40 34.86
C PRO A 362 2.30 13.35 35.64
N HIS A 363 1.68 12.83 36.72
CA HIS A 363 0.80 13.58 37.59
C HIS A 363 0.99 13.14 39.05
N ASP A 364 1.17 14.08 39.96
CA ASP A 364 1.59 13.80 41.34
C ASP A 364 0.66 12.85 42.11
N SER A 365 -0.67 12.99 41.91
CA SER A 365 -1.65 12.19 42.62
C SER A 365 -2.22 11.00 41.82
N LEU A 366 -2.05 10.98 40.50
CA LEU A 366 -2.62 9.95 39.63
C LEU A 366 -1.58 9.00 39.06
N GLY A 367 -0.27 9.29 39.25
CA GLY A 367 0.82 8.63 38.54
C GLY A 367 0.90 9.13 37.09
N GLU A 368 -0.09 8.81 36.28
CA GLU A 368 -0.25 9.36 34.91
C GLU A 368 -1.61 10.05 34.75
N ALA A 369 -1.63 11.15 34.00
CA ALA A 369 -2.85 11.84 33.60
C ALA A 369 -3.10 11.69 32.11
N VAL A 370 -4.33 11.37 31.74
CA VAL A 370 -4.76 11.37 30.33
C VAL A 370 -4.55 12.75 29.74
N THR A 371 -3.88 12.79 28.61
CA THR A 371 -3.54 14.02 27.89
C THR A 371 -3.96 13.90 26.42
N LEU A 372 -4.69 14.91 25.94
CA LEU A 372 -5.12 15.03 24.55
C LEU A 372 -4.16 15.96 23.81
N LEU A 373 -3.59 15.49 22.70
CA LEU A 373 -2.94 16.32 21.69
C LEU A 373 -3.91 16.52 20.51
N TYR A 374 -3.99 17.73 19.96
CA TYR A 374 -4.85 18.01 18.81
C TYR A 374 -4.23 19.04 17.86
N GLU A 375 -4.57 18.92 16.57
CA GLU A 375 -4.26 19.93 15.56
C GLU A 375 -5.42 20.93 15.47
N GLY A 376 -5.12 22.23 15.63
CA GLY A 376 -6.14 23.28 15.63
C GLY A 376 -5.64 24.59 16.20
N GLU A 377 -6.56 25.44 16.65
CA GLU A 377 -6.22 26.70 17.32
C GLU A 377 -6.07 26.52 18.82
N LYS A 378 -5.14 27.24 19.46
CA LYS A 378 -4.91 27.16 20.91
C LYS A 378 -6.16 27.48 21.73
N ASN A 379 -7.04 28.31 21.19
CA ASN A 379 -8.26 28.73 21.88
C ASN A 379 -9.34 27.64 21.96
N ASP A 380 -9.19 26.53 21.20
CA ASP A 380 -10.15 25.43 21.16
C ASP A 380 -10.01 24.45 22.33
N SER A 381 -8.95 24.57 23.15
CA SER A 381 -8.63 23.61 24.22
C SER A 381 -9.73 23.43 25.23
N GLU A 382 -10.37 24.51 25.72
CA GLU A 382 -11.48 24.42 26.71
C GLU A 382 -12.75 23.86 26.10
N ALA A 383 -13.08 24.26 24.85
CA ALA A 383 -14.23 23.72 24.14
C ALA A 383 -14.08 22.21 23.88
N LEU A 384 -12.89 21.79 23.46
CA LEU A 384 -12.57 20.35 23.28
C LEU A 384 -12.66 19.58 24.61
N LYS A 385 -12.19 20.16 25.70
CA LYS A 385 -12.26 19.55 27.01
C LYS A 385 -13.69 19.35 27.49
N GLU A 386 -14.58 20.31 27.24
CA GLU A 386 -16.01 20.18 27.55
C GLU A 386 -16.66 19.09 26.68
N LEU A 387 -16.34 19.03 25.39
CA LEU A 387 -16.81 17.94 24.51
C LEU A 387 -16.31 16.58 25.00
N CYS A 388 -15.06 16.47 25.43
CA CYS A 388 -14.54 15.23 26.02
C CYS A 388 -15.33 14.79 27.26
N ARG A 389 -15.80 15.74 28.11
CA ARG A 389 -16.63 15.43 29.28
C ARG A 389 -17.98 14.84 28.91
N THR A 390 -18.51 15.15 27.74
CA THR A 390 -19.82 14.61 27.29
C THR A 390 -19.68 13.24 26.64
N LEU A 391 -18.51 12.90 26.10
CA LEU A 391 -18.28 11.69 25.33
C LEU A 391 -17.54 10.58 26.10
N LEU A 392 -16.83 10.94 27.16
CA LEU A 392 -15.93 10.05 27.89
C LEU A 392 -16.40 9.80 29.31
N ASP A 393 -16.03 8.64 29.85
CA ASP A 393 -16.22 8.34 31.25
C ASP A 393 -15.33 9.22 32.13
N LYS A 394 -15.75 9.45 33.38
CA LYS A 394 -15.11 10.38 34.33
C LYS A 394 -13.57 10.28 34.40
N TYR A 395 -13.04 9.08 34.32
CA TYR A 395 -11.59 8.82 34.44
C TYR A 395 -10.84 8.91 33.13
N GLU A 396 -11.54 8.87 32.01
CA GLU A 396 -10.98 8.97 30.67
C GLU A 396 -10.82 10.42 30.21
N VAL A 397 -11.54 11.36 30.85
CA VAL A 397 -11.51 12.78 30.47
C VAL A 397 -10.08 13.32 30.57
N PRO A 398 -9.52 13.89 29.48
CA PRO A 398 -8.18 14.44 29.49
C PRO A 398 -8.00 15.54 30.54
N ARG A 399 -6.98 15.38 31.38
CA ARG A 399 -6.60 16.42 32.34
C ARG A 399 -5.96 17.59 31.64
N TYR A 400 -5.18 17.30 30.61
CA TYR A 400 -4.47 18.25 29.78
C TYR A 400 -4.92 18.14 28.34
N VAL A 401 -5.17 19.28 27.70
CA VAL A 401 -5.52 19.40 26.27
C VAL A 401 -4.52 20.36 25.66
N ILE A 402 -3.69 19.84 24.74
CA ILE A 402 -2.51 20.55 24.22
C ILE A 402 -2.62 20.66 22.69
N CYS A 403 -2.62 21.89 22.21
CA CYS A 403 -2.56 22.16 20.77
C CYS A 403 -1.14 21.89 20.24
N VAL A 404 -1.04 21.20 19.12
CA VAL A 404 0.19 20.94 18.39
C VAL A 404 0.04 21.40 16.94
N GLU A 405 1.14 21.76 16.30
CA GLU A 405 1.15 22.15 14.89
C GLU A 405 0.85 20.94 13.99
N LYS A 406 1.42 19.79 14.34
CA LYS A 406 1.20 18.52 13.64
C LYS A 406 1.31 17.35 14.61
N LEU A 407 0.38 16.39 14.48
CA LEU A 407 0.44 15.15 15.25
C LEU A 407 1.53 14.22 14.70
N PRO A 408 2.31 13.59 15.58
CA PRO A 408 3.39 12.71 15.15
C PRO A 408 2.84 11.39 14.57
N LEU A 409 3.31 11.05 13.37
CA LEU A 409 2.98 9.81 12.68
C LEU A 409 4.25 9.07 12.30
N THR A 410 4.20 7.75 12.27
CA THR A 410 5.26 6.91 11.72
C THR A 410 5.30 7.05 10.19
N GLU A 411 6.36 6.56 9.52
CA GLU A 411 6.45 6.51 8.06
C GLU A 411 5.26 5.77 7.40
N THR A 412 4.64 4.85 8.13
CA THR A 412 3.47 4.08 7.67
C THR A 412 2.13 4.76 7.99
N GLY A 413 2.15 6.01 8.51
CA GLY A 413 0.95 6.77 8.85
C GLY A 413 0.28 6.37 10.16
N LYS A 414 0.90 5.54 11.00
CA LYS A 414 0.39 5.18 12.33
C LYS A 414 0.75 6.24 13.37
N PRO A 415 -0.06 6.42 14.45
CA PRO A 415 0.30 7.30 15.55
C PRO A 415 1.67 6.93 16.15
N ALA A 416 2.61 7.88 16.18
CA ALA A 416 3.93 7.71 16.78
C ALA A 416 3.85 7.99 18.30
N ARG A 417 3.35 7.02 19.08
CA ARG A 417 2.99 7.17 20.51
C ARG A 417 4.12 7.68 21.38
N ALA A 418 5.34 7.18 21.18
CA ALA A 418 6.51 7.61 21.96
C ALA A 418 6.83 9.09 21.69
N GLU A 419 6.76 9.51 20.43
CA GLU A 419 6.99 10.90 20.02
C GLU A 419 5.88 11.82 20.54
N ALA A 420 4.61 11.40 20.47
CA ALA A 420 3.48 12.12 21.07
C ALA A 420 3.69 12.38 22.56
N LYS A 421 4.18 11.38 23.31
CA LYS A 421 4.49 11.53 24.74
C LYS A 421 5.65 12.50 24.98
N MET A 422 6.67 12.50 24.11
CA MET A 422 7.78 13.45 24.20
C MET A 422 7.33 14.89 23.90
N ILE A 423 6.52 15.09 22.85
CA ILE A 423 5.94 16.40 22.50
C ILE A 423 5.10 16.94 23.65
N ALA A 424 4.20 16.11 24.21
CA ALA A 424 3.38 16.49 25.36
C ALA A 424 4.23 16.94 26.54
N LYS A 425 5.28 16.17 26.90
CA LYS A 425 6.21 16.52 27.99
C LYS A 425 6.95 17.85 27.75
N LYS A 426 7.35 18.12 26.49
CA LYS A 426 8.07 19.35 26.11
C LYS A 426 7.17 20.57 26.20
N LEU A 427 5.91 20.45 25.75
CA LEU A 427 4.95 21.57 25.75
C LEU A 427 4.37 21.84 27.14
N PHE A 428 4.24 20.81 27.98
CA PHE A 428 3.74 20.95 29.34
C PHE A 428 4.74 21.64 30.30
N LYS A 429 6.04 21.58 29.99
CA LYS A 429 7.09 22.26 30.79
C LYS A 429 7.26 23.74 30.46
N LYS A 430 6.59 24.27 29.45
CA LYS A 430 6.55 25.68 29.09
C LYS A 430 5.29 26.34 29.62
#